data_ad8aeedc0d326a9ee2218e4582dcd3a6
#
_entry.id   ad8aeedc0d326a9ee2218e4582dcd3a6
#
_cell.length_a   1.000
_cell.length_b   1.000
_cell.length_c   1.000
_cell.angle_alpha   90.00
_cell.angle_beta   90.00
_cell.angle_gamma   90.00
#
_symmetry.space_group_name_H-M   'P 1'
#
loop_
_entity.id
_entity.type
_entity.pdbx_description
1 polymer ?
#
loop_
_entity_poly.entity_id
_entity_poly.type
_entity_poly.pdbx_seq_one_letter_code
_entity_poly.pdbx_strand_id
1 'polypeptide(L)'
;GVTFSAQVTAQTLRTTGTNGDLALNGGMRSNAFPQVVASPTDANQLYMVWNDKGISPSTDKSNVYFSQTTDGGTTWSPAVQVNTDAGLQDNWQPVIAITPDGTGLFVSWYDRRLDGANSRINVFGRNATISGSTVTFGTDYRITDADFPVVIGQDGVIVSTYMGDYDQAVADNTSYYRTWGDNRLSSTAHTN
;
A
#
# COMPACT_ATOMS: atom_id res chain seq x y z
N GLY A 1 25.44 0.24 -11.85
CA GLY A 1 25.56 1.63 -12.29
C GLY A 1 26.78 2.28 -11.68
N VAL A 2 27.46 3.11 -12.43
CA VAL A 2 28.68 3.81 -11.99
C VAL A 2 28.34 5.16 -11.37
N THR A 3 27.20 5.74 -11.77
CA THR A 3 26.73 7.05 -11.28
C THR A 3 25.21 7.05 -11.12
N PHE A 4 24.74 7.90 -10.22
CA PHE A 4 23.31 8.20 -10.07
C PHE A 4 23.03 9.60 -10.62
N SER A 5 21.86 9.81 -11.23
CA SER A 5 21.38 11.13 -11.60
C SER A 5 21.06 11.99 -10.39
N ALA A 6 20.76 13.26 -10.60
CA ALA A 6 20.23 14.12 -9.54
C ALA A 6 18.91 13.55 -8.98
N GLN A 7 18.69 13.78 -7.69
CA GLN A 7 17.46 13.37 -7.01
C GLN A 7 16.23 14.06 -7.63
N VAL A 8 15.17 13.30 -7.83
CA VAL A 8 13.86 13.79 -8.28
C VAL A 8 12.82 13.49 -7.18
N THR A 9 12.00 14.47 -6.85
CA THR A 9 10.86 14.30 -5.94
C THR A 9 9.70 13.70 -6.73
N ALA A 10 9.40 12.42 -6.50
CA ALA A 10 8.28 11.73 -7.15
C ALA A 10 6.92 12.27 -6.67
N GLN A 11 6.75 12.39 -5.35
CA GLN A 11 5.53 12.91 -4.70
C GLN A 11 5.89 13.61 -3.40
N THR A 12 5.03 14.55 -2.98
CA THR A 12 5.13 15.21 -1.68
C THR A 12 4.04 14.65 -0.77
N LEU A 13 4.41 14.16 0.40
CA LEU A 13 3.45 13.65 1.38
C LEU A 13 2.64 14.78 1.98
N ARG A 14 1.36 14.51 2.22
CA ARG A 14 0.41 15.41 2.92
C ARG A 14 0.45 15.23 4.43
N THR A 15 0.84 14.06 4.91
CA THR A 15 1.06 13.84 6.34
C THR A 15 2.30 14.60 6.82
N THR A 16 2.22 15.15 8.05
CA THR A 16 3.34 15.83 8.72
C THR A 16 4.04 14.92 9.73
N GLY A 17 3.56 13.67 9.87
CA GLY A 17 4.16 12.69 10.77
C GLY A 17 5.58 12.30 10.34
N THR A 18 6.43 11.97 11.30
CA THR A 18 7.80 11.52 11.03
C THR A 18 7.78 10.28 10.15
N ASN A 19 8.58 10.27 9.10
CA ASN A 19 8.64 9.20 8.10
C ASN A 19 7.29 8.88 7.44
N GLY A 20 6.35 9.83 7.41
CA GLY A 20 5.02 9.62 6.88
C GLY A 20 4.09 8.87 7.81
N ASP A 21 4.35 8.87 9.13
CA ASP A 21 3.43 8.27 10.10
C ASP A 21 2.07 8.97 10.04
N LEU A 22 1.03 8.16 9.88
CA LEU A 22 -0.36 8.60 9.68
C LEU A 22 -1.15 8.70 10.98
N ALA A 23 -0.57 8.29 12.11
CA ALA A 23 -1.25 8.20 13.41
C ALA A 23 -2.59 7.43 13.30
N LEU A 24 -2.55 6.23 12.76
CA LEU A 24 -3.71 5.37 12.55
C LEU A 24 -4.47 5.11 13.84
N ASN A 25 -5.74 4.75 13.72
CA ASN A 25 -6.57 4.44 14.89
C ASN A 25 -5.98 3.32 15.74
N GLY A 26 -6.04 3.47 17.07
CA GLY A 26 -5.42 2.53 18.03
C GLY A 26 -3.89 2.66 18.14
N GLY A 27 -3.30 3.73 17.59
CA GLY A 27 -1.85 3.99 17.67
C GLY A 27 -1.01 3.03 16.83
N MET A 28 -1.61 2.37 15.81
CA MET A 28 -0.88 1.52 14.89
C MET A 28 0.22 2.33 14.20
N ARG A 29 1.46 1.86 14.32
CA ARG A 29 2.59 2.45 13.62
C ARG A 29 2.45 2.25 12.11
N SER A 30 2.55 3.33 11.36
CA SER A 30 2.50 3.32 9.91
C SER A 30 3.44 4.39 9.34
N ASN A 31 4.14 4.05 8.28
CA ASN A 31 4.94 4.98 7.49
C ASN A 31 4.33 5.11 6.10
N ALA A 32 4.87 5.96 5.24
CA ALA A 32 4.36 6.12 3.86
C ALA A 32 4.51 4.85 3.00
N PHE A 33 5.47 3.99 3.31
CA PHE A 33 5.74 2.71 2.64
C PHE A 33 5.70 2.78 1.09
N PRO A 34 6.49 3.65 0.46
CA PRO A 34 6.51 3.70 -0.99
C PRO A 34 7.10 2.41 -1.56
N GLN A 35 6.38 1.80 -2.49
CA GLN A 35 6.87 0.66 -3.27
C GLN A 35 6.80 0.99 -4.74
N VAL A 36 7.82 0.56 -5.49
CA VAL A 36 7.96 0.82 -6.92
C VAL A 36 8.22 -0.48 -7.66
N VAL A 37 7.55 -0.65 -8.79
CA VAL A 37 7.87 -1.68 -9.78
C VAL A 37 8.20 -1.04 -11.12
N ALA A 38 9.14 -1.63 -11.84
CA ALA A 38 9.48 -1.23 -13.20
C ALA A 38 8.73 -2.10 -14.21
N SER A 39 8.32 -1.50 -15.34
CA SER A 39 7.82 -2.27 -16.46
C SER A 39 8.90 -3.22 -16.98
N PRO A 40 8.59 -4.50 -17.17
CA PRO A 40 9.56 -5.44 -17.77
C PRO A 40 9.75 -5.23 -19.28
N THR A 41 8.89 -4.45 -19.92
CA THR A 41 8.87 -4.24 -21.38
C THR A 41 9.27 -2.82 -21.80
N ASP A 42 9.27 -1.86 -20.87
CA ASP A 42 9.68 -0.47 -21.12
C ASP A 42 10.40 0.12 -19.89
N ALA A 43 11.70 0.26 -19.97
CA ALA A 43 12.55 0.78 -18.90
C ALA A 43 12.21 2.22 -18.45
N ASN A 44 11.46 2.98 -19.25
CA ASN A 44 11.01 4.32 -18.89
C ASN A 44 9.73 4.32 -18.05
N GLN A 45 9.03 3.20 -17.96
CA GLN A 45 7.79 3.10 -17.20
C GLN A 45 8.03 2.52 -15.82
N LEU A 46 7.71 3.32 -14.80
CA LEU A 46 7.73 2.91 -13.40
C LEU A 46 6.37 3.21 -12.77
N TYR A 47 5.98 2.38 -11.82
CA TYR A 47 4.70 2.47 -11.12
C TYR A 47 4.95 2.46 -9.62
N MET A 48 4.41 3.43 -8.90
CA MET A 48 4.63 3.62 -7.46
C MET A 48 3.31 3.65 -6.71
N VAL A 49 3.29 3.00 -5.56
CA VAL A 49 2.22 3.10 -4.56
C VAL A 49 2.78 3.54 -3.23
N TRP A 50 1.98 4.24 -2.44
CA TRP A 50 2.29 4.62 -1.06
C TRP A 50 0.98 4.89 -0.31
N ASN A 51 1.05 5.00 1.01
CA ASN A 51 -0.07 5.51 1.78
C ASN A 51 0.18 6.92 2.29
N ASP A 52 -0.86 7.72 2.36
CA ASP A 52 -0.81 9.10 2.79
C ASP A 52 -2.20 9.56 3.27
N LYS A 53 -2.22 10.70 3.93
CA LYS A 53 -3.46 11.36 4.34
C LYS A 53 -4.36 11.67 3.15
N GLY A 54 -5.67 11.66 3.38
CA GLY A 54 -6.68 11.98 2.36
C GLY A 54 -6.49 13.36 1.73
N ILE A 55 -6.98 13.52 0.50
CA ILE A 55 -6.97 14.80 -0.22
C ILE A 55 -7.93 15.78 0.46
N SER A 56 -7.48 17.02 0.65
CA SER A 56 -8.21 18.08 1.38
C SER A 56 -9.61 18.39 0.80
N PRO A 57 -10.57 18.74 1.66
CA PRO A 57 -10.51 18.87 3.10
C PRO A 57 -10.82 17.52 3.77
N SER A 58 -9.86 16.71 4.03
CA SER A 58 -10.09 15.36 4.54
C SER A 58 -9.63 15.22 6.00
N THR A 59 -10.49 14.66 6.84
CA THR A 59 -10.14 14.13 8.14
C THR A 59 -9.68 12.67 8.05
N ASP A 60 -9.73 12.09 6.86
CA ASP A 60 -9.25 10.76 6.57
C ASP A 60 -7.74 10.69 6.77
N LYS A 61 -7.32 9.79 7.65
CA LYS A 61 -5.92 9.69 8.05
C LYS A 61 -5.07 8.92 7.07
N SER A 62 -5.67 7.99 6.31
CA SER A 62 -4.89 7.08 5.49
C SER A 62 -5.66 6.53 4.30
N ASN A 63 -5.14 6.82 3.12
CA ASN A 63 -5.53 6.21 1.84
C ASN A 63 -4.30 5.70 1.10
N VAL A 64 -4.52 4.79 0.16
CA VAL A 64 -3.51 4.28 -0.75
C VAL A 64 -3.53 5.07 -2.05
N TYR A 65 -2.37 5.51 -2.49
CA TYR A 65 -2.19 6.30 -3.71
C TYR A 65 -1.27 5.59 -4.70
N PHE A 66 -1.44 5.98 -5.96
CA PHE A 66 -0.68 5.51 -7.09
C PHE A 66 -0.17 6.70 -7.90
N SER A 67 1.01 6.57 -8.47
CA SER A 67 1.59 7.47 -9.47
C SER A 67 2.47 6.67 -10.42
N GLN A 68 2.63 7.17 -11.63
CA GLN A 68 3.48 6.55 -12.65
C GLN A 68 4.39 7.57 -13.32
N THR A 69 5.46 7.07 -13.91
CA THR A 69 6.33 7.81 -14.81
C THR A 69 6.44 7.08 -16.14
N THR A 70 6.68 7.80 -17.21
CA THR A 70 6.94 7.28 -18.57
C THR A 70 8.24 7.82 -19.16
N ASP A 71 9.08 8.45 -18.33
CA ASP A 71 10.33 9.09 -18.71
C ASP A 71 11.50 8.71 -17.78
N GLY A 72 11.44 7.48 -17.23
CA GLY A 72 12.50 6.94 -16.38
C GLY A 72 12.59 7.62 -15.00
N GLY A 73 11.51 8.21 -14.52
CA GLY A 73 11.44 8.86 -13.21
C GLY A 73 11.77 10.35 -13.22
N THR A 74 11.91 10.96 -14.38
CA THR A 74 12.18 12.41 -14.50
C THR A 74 10.96 13.23 -14.09
N THR A 75 9.75 12.79 -14.50
CA THR A 75 8.48 13.36 -14.07
C THR A 75 7.51 12.27 -13.62
N TRP A 76 6.60 12.61 -12.72
CA TRP A 76 5.60 11.70 -12.17
C TRP A 76 4.20 12.25 -12.34
N SER A 77 3.25 11.38 -12.62
CA SER A 77 1.84 11.74 -12.74
C SER A 77 1.28 12.26 -11.41
N PRO A 78 0.21 13.07 -11.41
CA PRO A 78 -0.52 13.37 -10.19
C PRO A 78 -0.95 12.09 -9.45
N ALA A 79 -1.00 12.18 -8.11
CA ALA A 79 -1.45 11.08 -7.26
C ALA A 79 -2.91 10.72 -7.55
N VAL A 80 -3.20 9.43 -7.72
CA VAL A 80 -4.55 8.88 -7.86
C VAL A 80 -4.81 7.96 -6.68
N GLN A 81 -5.97 8.13 -6.01
CA GLN A 81 -6.38 7.22 -4.93
C GLN A 81 -6.75 5.84 -5.49
N VAL A 82 -6.19 4.79 -4.88
CA VAL A 82 -6.40 3.40 -5.31
C VAL A 82 -7.60 2.77 -4.61
N ASN A 83 -7.71 2.89 -3.28
CA ASN A 83 -8.88 2.39 -2.55
C ASN A 83 -10.13 3.19 -2.91
N THR A 84 -11.28 2.52 -3.03
CA THR A 84 -12.54 3.12 -3.51
C THR A 84 -13.58 3.29 -2.42
N ASP A 85 -13.29 2.94 -1.18
CA ASP A 85 -14.19 3.18 -0.06
C ASP A 85 -14.46 4.67 0.15
N ALA A 86 -15.69 4.98 0.49
CA ALA A 86 -16.14 6.36 0.77
C ALA A 86 -16.03 6.73 2.26
N GLY A 87 -15.51 5.81 3.09
CA GLY A 87 -15.39 5.98 4.52
C GLY A 87 -14.13 6.75 4.93
N LEU A 88 -13.97 6.88 6.24
CA LEU A 88 -12.78 7.47 6.87
C LEU A 88 -11.93 6.42 7.59
N GLN A 89 -12.17 5.14 7.28
CA GLN A 89 -11.42 4.03 7.84
C GLN A 89 -10.03 3.95 7.21
N ASP A 90 -9.07 3.52 8.01
CA ASP A 90 -7.67 3.52 7.64
C ASP A 90 -7.36 2.49 6.53
N ASN A 91 -6.60 2.92 5.52
CA ASN A 91 -6.05 2.11 4.44
C ASN A 91 -4.53 2.36 4.35
N TRP A 92 -3.69 1.32 4.54
CA TRP A 92 -2.25 1.54 4.64
C TRP A 92 -1.41 0.37 4.17
N GLN A 93 -0.09 0.57 4.14
CA GLN A 93 0.95 -0.39 3.80
C GLN A 93 0.67 -1.12 2.49
N PRO A 94 0.61 -0.37 1.37
CA PRO A 94 0.37 -0.96 0.06
C PRO A 94 1.57 -1.76 -0.42
N VAL A 95 1.27 -2.78 -1.23
CA VAL A 95 2.24 -3.50 -2.06
C VAL A 95 1.81 -3.44 -3.51
N ILE A 96 2.76 -3.55 -4.43
CA ILE A 96 2.50 -3.53 -5.87
C ILE A 96 3.27 -4.66 -6.55
N ALA A 97 2.65 -5.31 -7.53
CA ALA A 97 3.29 -6.26 -8.43
C ALA A 97 2.87 -6.01 -9.87
N ILE A 98 3.75 -6.35 -10.82
CA ILE A 98 3.49 -6.26 -12.26
C ILE A 98 3.71 -7.63 -12.88
N THR A 99 2.86 -7.98 -13.86
CA THR A 99 3.00 -9.23 -14.62
C THR A 99 4.27 -9.20 -15.50
N PRO A 100 4.93 -10.35 -15.75
CA PRO A 100 6.14 -10.42 -16.58
C PRO A 100 5.96 -9.91 -18.01
N ASP A 101 4.74 -9.94 -18.55
CA ASP A 101 4.40 -9.39 -19.87
C ASP A 101 4.16 -7.87 -19.85
N GLY A 102 4.14 -7.26 -18.65
CA GLY A 102 3.95 -5.81 -18.48
C GLY A 102 2.52 -5.33 -18.70
N THR A 103 1.52 -6.22 -18.77
CA THR A 103 0.13 -5.86 -19.11
C THR A 103 -0.79 -5.74 -17.90
N GLY A 104 -0.38 -6.24 -16.74
CA GLY A 104 -1.17 -6.26 -15.52
C GLY A 104 -0.45 -5.70 -14.30
N LEU A 105 -1.16 -4.92 -13.49
CA LEU A 105 -0.73 -4.51 -12.15
C LEU A 105 -1.67 -5.09 -11.10
N PHE A 106 -1.11 -5.35 -9.94
CA PHE A 106 -1.82 -5.66 -8.72
C PHE A 106 -1.36 -4.74 -7.60
N VAL A 107 -2.30 -4.09 -6.93
CA VAL A 107 -2.06 -3.30 -5.72
C VAL A 107 -2.89 -3.91 -4.60
N SER A 108 -2.29 -4.05 -3.42
CA SER A 108 -3.01 -4.60 -2.26
C SER A 108 -2.56 -3.90 -0.98
N TRP A 109 -3.43 -3.80 0.02
CA TRP A 109 -3.20 -3.01 1.24
C TRP A 109 -3.96 -3.57 2.43
N TYR A 110 -3.63 -3.13 3.64
CA TYR A 110 -4.46 -3.29 4.83
C TYR A 110 -5.60 -2.29 4.82
N ASP A 111 -6.78 -2.72 5.27
CA ASP A 111 -8.02 -1.99 5.09
C ASP A 111 -8.97 -2.23 6.26
N ARG A 112 -9.55 -1.18 6.77
CA ARG A 112 -10.51 -1.21 7.88
C ARG A 112 -11.95 -0.84 7.48
N ARG A 113 -12.25 -0.69 6.18
CA ARG A 113 -13.56 -0.23 5.68
C ARG A 113 -14.75 -1.05 6.16
N LEU A 114 -14.56 -2.33 6.50
CA LEU A 114 -15.62 -3.21 6.97
C LEU A 114 -15.92 -3.08 8.46
N ASP A 115 -15.13 -2.29 9.20
CA ASP A 115 -15.31 -2.05 10.62
C ASP A 115 -15.55 -0.57 10.90
N GLY A 116 -16.78 -0.21 11.26
CA GLY A 116 -17.15 1.17 11.61
C GLY A 116 -16.38 1.73 12.82
N ALA A 117 -15.82 0.87 13.68
CA ALA A 117 -14.95 1.27 14.79
C ALA A 117 -13.49 1.54 14.35
N ASN A 118 -13.15 1.26 13.09
CA ASN A 118 -11.83 1.48 12.51
C ASN A 118 -10.71 0.77 13.32
N SER A 119 -10.93 -0.49 13.71
CA SER A 119 -10.04 -1.29 14.56
C SER A 119 -9.68 -2.66 13.97
N ARG A 120 -10.63 -3.30 13.28
CA ARG A 120 -10.44 -4.61 12.66
C ARG A 120 -9.87 -4.47 11.25
N ILE A 121 -8.94 -5.34 10.93
CA ILE A 121 -8.13 -5.28 9.72
C ILE A 121 -8.55 -6.36 8.74
N ASN A 122 -8.62 -5.99 7.47
CA ASN A 122 -8.72 -6.87 6.32
C ASN A 122 -7.58 -6.59 5.35
N VAL A 123 -7.40 -7.45 4.38
CA VAL A 123 -6.56 -7.19 3.21
C VAL A 123 -7.46 -7.04 1.99
N PHE A 124 -7.31 -5.94 1.28
CA PHE A 124 -7.96 -5.68 0.01
C PHE A 124 -6.94 -5.62 -1.13
N GLY A 125 -7.42 -5.85 -2.33
CA GLY A 125 -6.63 -5.77 -3.55
C GLY A 125 -7.40 -5.15 -4.69
N ARG A 126 -6.68 -4.66 -5.67
CA ARG A 126 -7.22 -4.07 -6.90
C ARG A 126 -6.28 -4.37 -8.06
N ASN A 127 -6.82 -4.96 -9.11
CA ASN A 127 -6.07 -5.19 -10.33
C ASN A 127 -6.20 -3.98 -11.27
N ALA A 128 -5.18 -3.78 -12.09
CA ALA A 128 -5.24 -2.82 -13.19
C ALA A 128 -4.67 -3.45 -14.46
N THR A 129 -5.14 -2.98 -15.61
CA THR A 129 -4.60 -3.29 -16.92
C THR A 129 -3.70 -2.15 -17.39
N ILE A 130 -2.62 -2.49 -18.09
CA ILE A 130 -1.70 -1.56 -18.71
C ILE A 130 -1.85 -1.67 -20.23
N SER A 131 -2.08 -0.53 -20.89
CA SER A 131 -2.10 -0.44 -22.34
C SER A 131 -1.30 0.80 -22.79
N GLY A 132 -0.12 0.59 -23.32
CA GLY A 132 0.85 1.65 -23.56
C GLY A 132 1.23 2.35 -22.24
N SER A 133 0.96 3.65 -22.14
CA SER A 133 1.17 4.43 -20.90
C SER A 133 -0.08 4.56 -20.01
N THR A 134 -1.18 3.92 -20.39
CA THR A 134 -2.45 4.04 -19.67
C THR A 134 -2.61 2.89 -18.69
N VAL A 135 -2.84 3.22 -17.42
CA VAL A 135 -3.20 2.27 -16.36
C VAL A 135 -4.68 2.43 -16.03
N THR A 136 -5.43 1.34 -16.17
CA THR A 136 -6.87 1.32 -15.88
C THR A 136 -7.14 0.37 -14.71
N PHE A 137 -7.52 0.91 -13.56
CA PHE A 137 -7.88 0.13 -12.39
C PHE A 137 -9.29 -0.46 -12.51
N GLY A 138 -9.42 -1.73 -12.16
CA GLY A 138 -10.71 -2.42 -12.01
C GLY A 138 -11.39 -2.09 -10.68
N THR A 139 -12.28 -2.97 -10.22
CA THR A 139 -12.93 -2.89 -8.89
C THR A 139 -11.99 -3.48 -7.84
N ASP A 140 -11.95 -2.89 -6.65
CA ASP A 140 -11.26 -3.48 -5.52
C ASP A 140 -12.07 -4.63 -4.90
N TYR A 141 -11.40 -5.56 -4.26
CA TYR A 141 -12.00 -6.75 -3.68
C TYR A 141 -11.28 -7.15 -2.39
N ARG A 142 -12.03 -7.76 -1.48
CA ARG A 142 -11.48 -8.34 -0.25
C ARG A 142 -10.69 -9.62 -0.57
N ILE A 143 -9.50 -9.74 0.01
CA ILE A 143 -8.63 -10.92 -0.10
C ILE A 143 -8.81 -11.83 1.11
N THR A 144 -8.85 -11.26 2.32
CA THR A 144 -9.05 -12.02 3.55
C THR A 144 -10.47 -12.57 3.66
N ASP A 145 -10.60 -13.80 4.11
CA ASP A 145 -11.88 -14.45 4.40
C ASP A 145 -12.48 -14.02 5.75
N ALA A 146 -11.62 -13.59 6.70
CA ALA A 146 -12.00 -13.04 7.98
C ALA A 146 -11.16 -11.79 8.29
N ASP A 147 -11.67 -10.91 9.14
CA ASP A 147 -10.90 -9.81 9.69
C ASP A 147 -9.99 -10.29 10.84
N PHE A 148 -9.00 -9.47 11.20
CA PHE A 148 -8.10 -9.75 12.30
C PHE A 148 -7.84 -8.50 13.15
N PRO A 149 -7.51 -8.65 14.45
CA PRO A 149 -7.25 -7.53 15.33
C PRO A 149 -5.83 -7.00 15.20
N VAL A 150 -5.62 -5.78 15.67
CA VAL A 150 -4.31 -5.35 16.18
C VAL A 150 -4.09 -6.05 17.52
N VAL A 151 -2.95 -6.72 17.69
CA VAL A 151 -2.57 -7.31 18.97
C VAL A 151 -1.49 -6.42 19.60
N ILE A 152 -1.86 -5.78 20.71
CA ILE A 152 -0.95 -4.90 21.44
C ILE A 152 0.08 -5.74 22.20
N GLY A 153 1.33 -5.31 22.18
CA GLY A 153 2.41 -5.92 22.95
C GLY A 153 3.13 -7.07 22.25
N GLN A 154 2.88 -7.32 20.97
CA GLN A 154 3.62 -8.32 20.19
C GLN A 154 5.09 -7.94 19.99
N ASP A 155 5.38 -6.65 19.87
CA ASP A 155 6.74 -6.14 19.81
C ASP A 155 6.99 -5.24 21.03
N GLY A 156 7.90 -5.67 21.90
CA GLY A 156 8.32 -4.91 23.09
C GLY A 156 9.51 -3.99 22.86
N VAL A 157 10.10 -4.00 21.65
CA VAL A 157 11.32 -3.27 21.34
C VAL A 157 11.04 -2.02 20.49
N ILE A 158 10.27 -2.17 19.41
CA ILE A 158 9.98 -1.06 18.47
C ILE A 158 8.83 -0.22 19.01
N VAL A 159 7.63 -0.80 18.99
CA VAL A 159 6.42 -0.19 19.57
C VAL A 159 5.36 -1.27 19.75
N SER A 160 4.56 -1.14 20.81
CA SER A 160 3.57 -2.16 21.19
C SER A 160 2.49 -2.46 20.15
N THR A 161 2.31 -1.58 19.16
CA THR A 161 1.31 -1.70 18.07
C THR A 161 1.94 -2.01 16.71
N TYR A 162 3.18 -2.49 16.69
CA TYR A 162 3.90 -2.83 15.49
C TYR A 162 3.48 -4.19 14.91
N MET A 163 3.22 -4.25 13.61
CA MET A 163 2.86 -5.47 12.89
C MET A 163 3.86 -5.89 11.80
N GLY A 164 4.99 -5.21 11.70
CA GLY A 164 5.99 -5.42 10.65
C GLY A 164 5.93 -4.35 9.55
N ASP A 165 7.03 -4.24 8.79
CA ASP A 165 7.20 -3.25 7.72
C ASP A 165 7.37 -3.92 6.33
N TYR A 166 7.32 -5.26 6.23
CA TYR A 166 7.81 -6.00 5.07
C TYR A 166 6.72 -6.87 4.42
N ASP A 167 5.65 -6.25 3.98
CA ASP A 167 4.70 -6.90 3.07
C ASP A 167 5.27 -6.88 1.66
N GLN A 168 5.01 -7.93 0.90
CA GLN A 168 5.49 -8.07 -0.48
C GLN A 168 4.43 -8.64 -1.39
N ALA A 169 4.51 -8.30 -2.68
CA ALA A 169 3.73 -8.94 -3.73
C ALA A 169 4.64 -9.28 -4.91
N VAL A 170 4.30 -10.36 -5.59
CA VAL A 170 4.91 -10.79 -6.86
C VAL A 170 3.82 -11.26 -7.80
N ALA A 171 4.12 -11.33 -9.10
CA ALA A 171 3.22 -11.82 -10.11
C ALA A 171 3.92 -12.80 -11.06
N ASP A 172 3.17 -13.77 -11.55
CA ASP A 172 3.45 -14.43 -12.83
C ASP A 172 2.44 -13.93 -13.89
N ASN A 173 2.40 -14.55 -15.07
CA ASN A 173 1.47 -14.13 -16.14
C ASN A 173 0.01 -14.47 -15.87
N THR A 174 -0.31 -15.20 -14.82
CA THR A 174 -1.65 -15.72 -14.53
C THR A 174 -2.15 -15.36 -13.14
N SER A 175 -1.25 -15.08 -12.22
CA SER A 175 -1.57 -14.97 -10.80
C SER A 175 -0.76 -13.87 -10.10
N TYR A 176 -1.35 -13.32 -9.06
CA TYR A 176 -0.69 -12.43 -8.12
C TYR A 176 -0.58 -13.10 -6.76
N TYR A 177 0.54 -12.92 -6.11
CA TYR A 177 0.84 -13.48 -4.79
C TYR A 177 1.19 -12.35 -3.83
N ARG A 178 0.63 -12.39 -2.63
CA ARG A 178 0.94 -11.44 -1.57
C ARG A 178 1.24 -12.16 -0.26
N THR A 179 2.18 -11.62 0.52
CA THR A 179 2.40 -11.96 1.94
C THR A 179 1.95 -10.81 2.82
N TRP A 180 1.43 -11.11 4.01
CA TRP A 180 1.03 -10.11 4.99
C TRP A 180 1.05 -10.68 6.40
N GLY A 181 1.08 -9.79 7.41
CA GLY A 181 0.89 -10.15 8.82
C GLY A 181 -0.60 -10.33 9.13
N ASP A 182 -0.94 -11.46 9.77
CA ASP A 182 -2.31 -11.78 10.18
C ASP A 182 -2.36 -12.24 11.63
N ASN A 183 -3.08 -11.51 12.45
CA ASN A 183 -3.16 -11.74 13.90
C ASN A 183 -4.40 -12.52 14.32
N ARG A 184 -5.14 -13.15 13.42
CA ARG A 184 -6.40 -13.84 13.77
C ARG A 184 -6.23 -14.99 14.78
N LEU A 185 -5.05 -15.61 14.82
CA LEU A 185 -4.74 -16.72 15.71
C LEU A 185 -3.91 -16.31 16.95
N SER A 186 -3.55 -15.05 17.08
CA SER A 186 -2.63 -14.59 18.12
C SER A 186 -3.30 -14.26 19.47
N SER A 187 -4.60 -14.52 19.62
CA SER A 187 -5.33 -14.09 20.80
C SER A 187 -4.97 -14.82 22.11
N THR A 188 -4.22 -15.94 22.08
CA THR A 188 -3.88 -16.67 23.31
C THR A 188 -2.70 -17.63 23.24
N ALA A 189 -2.02 -17.82 22.13
CA ALA A 189 -1.19 -19.01 21.91
C ALA A 189 0.33 -18.77 21.78
N HIS A 190 0.85 -17.59 22.00
CA HIS A 190 2.29 -17.40 22.11
C HIS A 190 2.72 -17.28 23.57
N THR A 191 2.52 -18.34 24.32
CA THR A 191 3.39 -18.64 25.47
C THR A 191 4.54 -19.50 24.93
N ASN A 192 5.65 -18.86 24.63
CA ASN A 192 6.92 -19.55 24.50
C ASN A 192 7.36 -20.05 25.88
#